data_690dd715858b720e9ee6e43312ac1a78
#
_entry.id   690dd715858b720e9ee6e43312ac1a78
#
_cell.length_a   1.000
_cell.length_b   1.000
_cell.length_c   1.000
_cell.angle_alpha   90.00
_cell.angle_beta   90.00
_cell.angle_gamma   90.00
#
_symmetry.space_group_name_H-M   'P 1'
#
loop_
_entity.id
_entity.type
_entity.pdbx_description
1 polymer ?
#
loop_
_entity_poly.entity_id
_entity_poly.type
_entity_poly.pdbx_seq_one_letter_code
_entity_poly.pdbx_strand_id
1 'polypeptide(L)'
;TSLDLTGRLISPLVSFNSMNGGEIAQALHASLAKAFPGLTSEAVEAAFSEAFLAYRESMTHMGGEYGRSGLDPDADSDIQIVLLGRPYIALDPSVNLGIPKKLEEYGARVFWQDEIGTDGFEPAYSRKYLERMHWHYGRRVLETAEYAASKRNLFLVYLTCFRCSPDSFLLSYVKDVMAEYGKPFLVLQLDEHSSDVGYGTRIEAALHSFRTHLDRTRRPSVPAVTKARNDELEGADTVLLPYLDHLISSFWASCFEKAGYRTILLDPDDAALNTGYQYVSGGECMPLVSLIGSVIETVRSRDLDPAGCFFYMPTVCMACNFPQFPVLSDLAFTNAGLGDIKIGLINNMSPGDILPQSLAIRMLEANIVGGILYKLFYRIRPYETEEGAAEAVLGKAKLRINKAILEGTDLKKELTGIVEEFLTVDRDESEGRKPRLALLGDLYVKFNETVNQGVLDVV
;
A
#
# COMPACT_ATOMS: atom_id res chain seq x y z
N THR A 1 23.06 -16.36 18.03
CA THR A 1 22.64 -16.56 19.44
C THR A 1 21.31 -15.86 19.63
N SER A 2 20.20 -16.63 19.75
CA SER A 2 18.90 -16.07 20.09
C SER A 2 18.97 -15.52 21.53
N LEU A 3 18.75 -14.21 21.68
CA LEU A 3 18.54 -13.60 22.98
C LEU A 3 17.18 -14.08 23.52
N ASP A 4 17.20 -14.81 24.64
CA ASP A 4 15.96 -15.10 25.35
C ASP A 4 15.50 -13.85 26.10
N LEU A 5 14.53 -13.16 25.50
CA LEU A 5 13.90 -11.95 26.04
C LEU A 5 12.57 -12.25 26.75
N THR A 6 12.23 -13.52 26.94
CA THR A 6 10.97 -13.93 27.57
C THR A 6 10.87 -13.31 28.97
N GLY A 7 9.83 -12.54 29.21
CA GLY A 7 9.61 -11.81 30.47
C GLY A 7 10.46 -10.55 30.69
N ARG A 8 11.32 -10.16 29.71
CA ARG A 8 12.14 -8.94 29.75
C ARG A 8 11.72 -7.87 28.74
N LEU A 9 10.83 -8.23 27.80
CA LEU A 9 10.31 -7.31 26.80
C LEU A 9 8.92 -6.84 27.21
N ILE A 10 8.74 -5.53 27.31
CA ILE A 10 7.43 -4.88 27.48
C ILE A 10 7.06 -4.31 26.13
N SER A 11 5.95 -4.78 25.54
CA SER A 11 5.50 -4.40 24.20
C SER A 11 4.05 -3.90 24.28
N PRO A 12 3.83 -2.61 24.61
CA PRO A 12 2.49 -2.02 24.61
C PRO A 12 1.99 -1.87 23.18
N LEU A 13 0.71 -2.16 22.96
CA LEU A 13 0.03 -1.85 21.69
C LEU A 13 -0.55 -0.44 21.80
N VAL A 14 0.01 0.49 21.04
CA VAL A 14 -0.45 1.88 20.95
C VAL A 14 -0.68 2.28 19.50
N SER A 15 -1.64 3.18 19.26
CA SER A 15 -1.94 3.70 17.93
C SER A 15 -2.19 5.21 18.00
N PHE A 16 -1.29 5.98 17.44
CA PHE A 16 -1.40 7.46 17.39
C PHE A 16 -2.49 7.96 16.43
N ASN A 17 -3.01 7.09 15.55
CA ASN A 17 -4.06 7.44 14.59
C ASN A 17 -5.47 7.21 15.14
N SER A 18 -5.66 6.25 16.04
CA SER A 18 -6.96 5.81 16.54
C SER A 18 -7.16 6.02 18.04
N MET A 19 -6.11 6.37 18.78
CA MET A 19 -6.14 6.56 20.24
C MET A 19 -5.76 7.99 20.58
N ASN A 20 -6.50 8.60 21.50
CA ASN A 20 -6.10 9.88 22.10
C ASN A 20 -4.98 9.69 23.13
N GLY A 21 -4.39 10.80 23.62
CA GLY A 21 -3.27 10.73 24.56
C GLY A 21 -3.58 9.98 25.87
N GLY A 22 -4.80 10.09 26.37
CA GLY A 22 -5.24 9.36 27.57
C GLY A 22 -5.35 7.85 27.32
N GLU A 23 -5.88 7.43 26.18
CA GLU A 23 -5.96 6.02 25.80
C GLU A 23 -4.57 5.41 25.59
N ILE A 24 -3.63 6.16 25.00
CA ILE A 24 -2.24 5.74 24.87
C ILE A 24 -1.60 5.56 26.26
N ALA A 25 -1.76 6.53 27.15
CA ALA A 25 -1.24 6.46 28.51
C ALA A 25 -1.82 5.26 29.28
N GLN A 26 -3.10 4.96 29.13
CA GLN A 26 -3.75 3.78 29.72
C GLN A 26 -3.16 2.47 29.15
N ALA A 27 -2.95 2.37 27.85
CA ALA A 27 -2.35 1.19 27.22
C ALA A 27 -0.88 0.97 27.68
N LEU A 28 -0.12 2.06 27.82
CA LEU A 28 1.21 2.06 28.40
C LEU A 28 1.18 1.59 29.86
N HIS A 29 0.32 2.15 30.68
CA HIS A 29 0.17 1.77 32.09
C HIS A 29 -0.19 0.27 32.22
N ALA A 30 -1.17 -0.22 31.45
CA ALA A 30 -1.60 -1.62 31.49
C ALA A 30 -0.45 -2.60 31.16
N SER A 31 0.49 -2.20 30.31
CA SER A 31 1.66 -3.01 29.97
C SER A 31 2.79 -2.89 31.01
N LEU A 32 3.03 -1.68 31.52
CA LEU A 32 4.10 -1.38 32.48
C LEU A 32 3.78 -1.86 33.90
N ALA A 33 2.52 -1.79 34.34
CA ALA A 33 2.10 -2.18 35.69
C ALA A 33 2.40 -3.65 36.03
N LYS A 34 2.49 -4.51 35.01
CA LYS A 34 2.87 -5.92 35.20
C LYS A 34 4.33 -6.08 35.67
N ALA A 35 5.21 -5.21 35.21
CA ALA A 35 6.63 -5.23 35.57
C ALA A 35 6.93 -4.28 36.76
N PHE A 36 6.11 -3.25 36.95
CA PHE A 36 6.27 -2.20 37.98
C PHE A 36 4.97 -2.03 38.78
N PRO A 37 4.67 -2.90 39.77
CA PRO A 37 3.40 -2.92 40.48
C PRO A 37 3.06 -1.63 41.25
N GLY A 38 4.05 -0.77 41.52
CA GLY A 38 3.85 0.52 42.19
C GLY A 38 3.61 1.69 41.28
N LEU A 39 3.59 1.46 39.95
CA LEU A 39 3.38 2.51 38.96
C LEU A 39 1.89 2.88 38.89
N THR A 40 1.54 4.16 39.08
CA THR A 40 0.16 4.61 38.97
C THR A 40 -0.17 5.10 37.55
N SER A 41 -1.47 5.08 37.21
CA SER A 41 -1.94 5.56 35.90
C SER A 41 -1.63 7.04 35.71
N GLU A 42 -1.81 7.85 36.80
CA GLU A 42 -1.55 9.28 36.78
C GLU A 42 -0.08 9.60 36.53
N ALA A 43 0.85 8.80 37.09
CA ALA A 43 2.28 8.97 36.86
C ALA A 43 2.65 8.67 35.39
N VAL A 44 2.03 7.65 34.77
CA VAL A 44 2.25 7.33 33.36
C VAL A 44 1.66 8.41 32.45
N GLU A 45 0.47 8.91 32.76
CA GLU A 45 -0.18 9.98 31.99
C GLU A 45 0.62 11.29 32.06
N ALA A 46 1.13 11.65 33.24
CA ALA A 46 1.98 12.83 33.40
C ALA A 46 3.29 12.68 32.61
N ALA A 47 3.98 11.54 32.73
CA ALA A 47 5.21 11.27 31.99
C ALA A 47 5.01 11.24 30.48
N PHE A 48 3.91 10.63 30.00
CA PHE A 48 3.55 10.64 28.57
C PHE A 48 3.30 12.06 28.07
N SER A 49 2.54 12.86 28.81
CA SER A 49 2.21 14.22 28.43
C SER A 49 3.46 15.10 28.37
N GLU A 50 4.36 14.99 29.35
CA GLU A 50 5.64 15.71 29.37
C GLU A 50 6.53 15.30 28.18
N ALA A 51 6.68 14.00 27.95
CA ALA A 51 7.46 13.49 26.82
C ALA A 51 6.89 13.92 25.46
N PHE A 52 5.56 13.93 25.33
CA PHE A 52 4.90 14.36 24.11
C PHE A 52 5.06 15.85 23.83
N LEU A 53 4.99 16.69 24.88
CA LEU A 53 5.27 18.13 24.78
C LEU A 53 6.74 18.36 24.37
N ALA A 54 7.69 17.73 25.04
CA ALA A 54 9.11 17.84 24.71
C ALA A 54 9.41 17.39 23.28
N TYR A 55 8.76 16.31 22.82
CA TYR A 55 8.85 15.88 21.42
C TYR A 55 8.35 16.96 20.45
N ARG A 56 7.18 17.54 20.71
CA ARG A 56 6.62 18.59 19.86
C ARG A 56 7.51 19.85 19.82
N GLU A 57 8.02 20.28 20.96
CA GLU A 57 8.95 21.41 21.05
C GLU A 57 10.23 21.14 20.27
N SER A 58 10.80 19.93 20.39
CA SER A 58 11.97 19.50 19.63
C SER A 58 11.73 19.52 18.13
N MET A 59 10.58 18.99 17.67
CA MET A 59 10.20 18.99 16.25
C MET A 59 10.00 20.42 15.72
N THR A 60 9.38 21.30 16.49
CA THR A 60 9.22 22.71 16.13
C THR A 60 10.56 23.43 16.04
N HIS A 61 11.45 23.17 17.00
CA HIS A 61 12.81 23.73 16.98
C HIS A 61 13.59 23.22 15.76
N MET A 62 13.57 21.91 15.50
CA MET A 62 14.22 21.30 14.36
C MET A 62 13.68 21.87 13.03
N GLY A 63 12.36 21.94 12.87
CA GLY A 63 11.72 22.50 11.67
C GLY A 63 12.06 23.96 11.37
N GLY A 64 12.57 24.72 12.36
CA GLY A 64 13.06 26.08 12.16
C GLY A 64 14.55 26.18 11.74
N GLU A 65 15.30 25.09 11.71
CA GLU A 65 16.77 25.13 11.52
C GLU A 65 17.15 25.67 10.16
N TYR A 66 16.49 25.24 9.10
CA TYR A 66 16.70 25.76 7.75
C TYR A 66 16.46 27.28 7.68
N GLY A 67 15.36 27.77 8.25
CA GLY A 67 15.05 29.19 8.30
C GLY A 67 16.10 29.99 9.11
N ARG A 68 16.60 29.44 10.22
CA ARG A 68 17.65 30.05 11.04
C ARG A 68 19.02 30.06 10.35
N SER A 69 19.27 29.22 9.37
CA SER A 69 20.51 29.21 8.60
C SER A 69 20.74 30.52 7.81
N GLY A 70 19.68 31.27 7.57
CA GLY A 70 19.72 32.51 6.78
C GLY A 70 19.95 32.28 5.28
N LEU A 71 19.89 31.03 4.82
CA LEU A 71 19.99 30.70 3.41
C LEU A 71 18.69 31.01 2.67
N ASP A 72 18.82 31.61 1.50
CA ASP A 72 17.69 31.86 0.61
C ASP A 72 17.53 30.68 -0.36
N PRO A 73 16.41 29.96 -0.34
CA PRO A 73 16.20 28.82 -1.26
C PRO A 73 16.01 29.23 -2.72
N ASP A 74 15.91 30.52 -3.00
CA ASP A 74 15.73 31.07 -4.35
C ASP A 74 16.97 31.82 -4.86
N ALA A 75 18.02 31.96 -4.04
CA ALA A 75 19.26 32.67 -4.42
C ALA A 75 20.21 31.83 -5.28
N ASP A 76 21.05 32.51 -6.05
CA ASP A 76 22.20 31.94 -6.75
C ASP A 76 23.38 31.77 -5.77
N SER A 77 23.29 30.79 -4.90
CA SER A 77 24.31 30.46 -3.89
C SER A 77 24.76 29.01 -4.03
N ASP A 78 25.47 28.49 -3.03
CA ASP A 78 25.80 27.07 -2.93
C ASP A 78 24.55 26.21 -3.05
N ILE A 79 24.68 25.07 -3.73
CA ILE A 79 23.59 24.08 -3.86
C ILE A 79 23.09 23.70 -2.47
N GLN A 80 21.78 23.83 -2.27
CA GLN A 80 21.10 23.41 -1.04
C GLN A 80 20.39 22.09 -1.31
N ILE A 81 20.56 21.14 -0.40
CA ILE A 81 20.01 19.80 -0.51
C ILE A 81 19.16 19.51 0.70
N VAL A 82 17.93 19.05 0.48
CA VAL A 82 17.18 18.36 1.50
C VAL A 82 17.31 16.86 1.33
N LEU A 83 17.74 16.21 2.42
CA LEU A 83 17.89 14.77 2.49
C LEU A 83 16.57 14.17 2.97
N LEU A 84 15.89 13.46 2.09
CA LEU A 84 14.68 12.71 2.40
C LEU A 84 15.01 11.27 2.75
N GLY A 85 14.23 10.67 3.63
CA GLY A 85 14.32 9.26 3.98
C GLY A 85 13.81 9.01 5.40
N ARG A 86 13.81 7.77 5.80
CA ARG A 86 13.44 7.42 7.17
C ARG A 86 14.59 7.74 8.12
N PRO A 87 14.32 8.15 9.38
CA PRO A 87 15.36 8.54 10.31
C PRO A 87 16.48 7.53 10.47
N TYR A 88 16.15 6.23 10.55
CA TYR A 88 17.14 5.16 10.70
C TYR A 88 18.03 4.94 9.47
N ILE A 89 17.60 5.42 8.28
CA ILE A 89 18.43 5.38 7.07
C ILE A 89 19.24 6.69 6.98
N ALA A 90 18.58 7.82 7.09
CA ALA A 90 19.18 9.10 6.75
C ALA A 90 20.06 9.67 7.87
N LEU A 91 19.77 9.38 9.15
CA LEU A 91 20.48 9.95 10.29
C LEU A 91 21.58 9.04 10.85
N ASP A 92 21.53 7.72 10.62
CA ASP A 92 22.57 6.82 11.14
C ASP A 92 23.76 6.74 10.16
N PRO A 93 24.96 7.22 10.54
CA PRO A 93 26.14 7.23 9.67
C PRO A 93 26.58 5.84 9.23
N SER A 94 26.30 4.80 10.01
CA SER A 94 26.66 3.41 9.66
C SER A 94 25.73 2.83 8.60
N VAL A 95 24.49 3.34 8.51
CA VAL A 95 23.49 2.92 7.52
C VAL A 95 23.58 3.79 6.27
N ASN A 96 23.72 5.12 6.40
CA ASN A 96 23.75 6.05 5.27
C ASN A 96 25.12 6.14 4.57
N LEU A 97 26.11 5.34 4.98
CA LEU A 97 27.44 5.27 4.38
C LEU A 97 28.16 6.63 4.27
N GLY A 98 27.84 7.56 5.18
CA GLY A 98 28.41 8.92 5.19
C GLY A 98 27.98 9.79 4.00
N ILE A 99 26.87 9.47 3.32
CA ILE A 99 26.35 10.23 2.17
C ILE A 99 26.14 11.71 2.50
N PRO A 100 25.54 12.12 3.65
CA PRO A 100 25.42 13.54 3.97
C PRO A 100 26.76 14.28 3.95
N LYS A 101 27.77 13.71 4.60
CA LYS A 101 29.13 14.28 4.63
C LYS A 101 29.76 14.36 3.23
N LYS A 102 29.55 13.36 2.39
CA LYS A 102 30.04 13.38 0.99
C LYS A 102 29.40 14.51 0.19
N LEU A 103 28.10 14.74 0.34
CA LEU A 103 27.41 15.86 -0.31
C LEU A 103 28.01 17.20 0.10
N GLU A 104 28.36 17.37 1.39
CA GLU A 104 29.03 18.57 1.91
C GLU A 104 30.46 18.73 1.37
N GLU A 105 31.23 17.64 1.28
CA GLU A 105 32.59 17.61 0.68
C GLU A 105 32.57 18.03 -0.80
N TYR A 106 31.50 17.77 -1.53
CA TYR A 106 31.29 18.25 -2.90
C TYR A 106 30.69 19.67 -2.99
N GLY A 107 30.61 20.39 -1.87
CA GLY A 107 30.21 21.79 -1.79
C GLY A 107 28.69 22.05 -1.76
N ALA A 108 27.89 21.08 -1.33
CA ALA A 108 26.47 21.30 -1.05
C ALA A 108 26.24 21.66 0.42
N ARG A 109 25.13 22.37 0.68
CA ARG A 109 24.58 22.54 2.02
C ARG A 109 23.47 21.51 2.23
N VAL A 110 23.61 20.66 3.24
CA VAL A 110 22.69 19.53 3.46
C VAL A 110 21.83 19.79 4.70
N PHE A 111 20.54 19.59 4.54
CA PHE A 111 19.54 19.65 5.58
C PHE A 111 18.75 18.36 5.61
N TRP A 112 18.36 17.93 6.79
CA TRP A 112 17.45 16.84 6.98
C TRP A 112 16.00 17.30 6.75
N GLN A 113 15.12 16.41 6.25
CA GLN A 113 13.72 16.77 5.96
C GLN A 113 12.98 17.43 7.12
N ASP A 114 13.27 17.02 8.36
CA ASP A 114 12.61 17.56 9.54
C ASP A 114 13.18 18.93 9.98
N GLU A 115 14.33 19.36 9.43
CA GLU A 115 14.91 20.70 9.60
C GLU A 115 14.27 21.71 8.64
N ILE A 116 13.58 21.24 7.60
CA ILE A 116 12.82 22.09 6.69
C ILE A 116 11.45 22.37 7.29
N GLY A 117 11.23 23.60 7.73
CA GLY A 117 9.92 24.04 8.20
C GLY A 117 8.94 24.13 7.03
N THR A 118 8.00 23.21 6.97
CA THR A 118 6.91 23.25 6.00
C THR A 118 5.63 23.85 6.60
N ASP A 119 5.71 24.39 7.80
CA ASP A 119 4.57 25.04 8.47
C ASP A 119 4.06 26.23 7.63
N GLY A 120 2.77 26.18 7.28
CA GLY A 120 2.15 27.17 6.41
C GLY A 120 2.38 26.97 4.91
N PHE A 121 3.14 25.95 4.50
CA PHE A 121 3.18 25.53 3.11
C PHE A 121 1.98 24.66 2.79
N GLU A 122 1.23 25.05 1.79
CA GLU A 122 0.10 24.27 1.30
C GLU A 122 0.48 23.55 0.00
N PRO A 123 0.67 22.21 0.05
CA PRO A 123 0.95 21.43 -1.14
C PRO A 123 -0.19 21.54 -2.15
N ALA A 124 0.16 21.89 -3.39
CA ALA A 124 -0.81 22.01 -4.47
C ALA A 124 -0.96 20.67 -5.23
N TYR A 125 0.15 20.14 -5.73
CA TYR A 125 0.14 18.96 -6.60
C TYR A 125 0.13 17.64 -5.81
N SER A 126 0.92 17.52 -4.76
CA SER A 126 0.94 16.30 -3.94
C SER A 126 -0.30 16.12 -3.07
N ARG A 127 -1.21 17.10 -3.02
CA ARG A 127 -2.44 17.02 -2.24
C ARG A 127 -3.26 15.77 -2.55
N LYS A 128 -3.34 15.35 -3.82
CA LYS A 128 -3.99 14.11 -4.26
C LYS A 128 -3.44 12.86 -3.56
N TYR A 129 -2.16 12.85 -3.21
CA TYR A 129 -1.51 11.76 -2.46
C TYR A 129 -1.69 11.94 -0.95
N LEU A 130 -1.54 13.16 -0.46
CA LEU A 130 -1.59 13.49 0.97
C LEU A 130 -2.97 13.23 1.58
N GLU A 131 -4.05 13.45 0.85
CA GLU A 131 -5.43 13.18 1.30
C GLU A 131 -5.65 11.70 1.68
N ARG A 132 -4.84 10.80 1.12
CA ARG A 132 -4.92 9.35 1.35
C ARG A 132 -3.68 8.74 2.02
N MET A 133 -2.70 9.57 2.34
CA MET A 133 -1.47 9.13 2.96
C MET A 133 -1.68 8.85 4.44
N HIS A 134 -1.66 7.58 4.82
CA HIS A 134 -1.81 7.14 6.21
C HIS A 134 -0.48 6.99 6.96
N TRP A 135 0.66 7.05 6.26
CA TRP A 135 1.98 7.01 6.89
C TRP A 135 2.43 8.41 7.28
N HIS A 136 2.68 8.62 8.57
CA HIS A 136 3.16 9.91 9.08
C HIS A 136 4.41 10.39 8.34
N TYR A 137 5.44 9.53 8.23
CA TYR A 137 6.65 9.87 7.48
C TYR A 137 6.42 10.02 5.98
N GLY A 138 5.46 9.30 5.42
CA GLY A 138 5.07 9.46 4.02
C GLY A 138 4.53 10.85 3.73
N ARG A 139 3.70 11.39 4.63
CA ARG A 139 3.22 12.77 4.53
C ARG A 139 4.38 13.78 4.55
N ARG A 140 5.28 13.63 5.53
CA ARG A 140 6.44 14.53 5.66
C ARG A 140 7.35 14.49 4.42
N VAL A 141 7.62 13.30 3.89
CA VAL A 141 8.39 13.13 2.65
C VAL A 141 7.74 13.89 1.49
N LEU A 142 6.43 13.75 1.28
CA LEU A 142 5.72 14.39 0.17
C LEU A 142 5.61 15.90 0.33
N GLU A 143 5.29 16.38 1.53
CA GLU A 143 5.22 17.82 1.85
C GLU A 143 6.58 18.48 1.63
N THR A 144 7.66 17.87 2.13
CA THR A 144 9.02 18.39 1.95
C THR A 144 9.48 18.29 0.49
N ALA A 145 9.10 17.22 -0.21
CA ALA A 145 9.43 17.05 -1.63
C ALA A 145 8.82 18.17 -2.48
N GLU A 146 7.54 18.48 -2.28
CA GLU A 146 6.88 19.54 -3.04
C GLU A 146 7.37 20.93 -2.62
N TYR A 147 7.60 21.13 -1.33
CA TYR A 147 8.23 22.36 -0.86
C TYR A 147 9.57 22.61 -1.57
N ALA A 148 10.45 21.62 -1.59
CA ALA A 148 11.75 21.73 -2.27
C ALA A 148 11.59 21.89 -3.78
N ALA A 149 10.64 21.21 -4.41
CA ALA A 149 10.32 21.36 -5.83
C ALA A 149 9.87 22.79 -6.17
N SER A 150 9.15 23.45 -5.27
CA SER A 150 8.68 24.83 -5.42
C SER A 150 9.78 25.89 -5.27
N LYS A 151 10.95 25.53 -4.73
CA LYS A 151 12.10 26.43 -4.52
C LYS A 151 13.11 26.29 -5.64
N ARG A 152 13.79 27.40 -5.97
CA ARG A 152 14.77 27.39 -7.08
C ARG A 152 16.01 26.58 -6.75
N ASN A 153 16.64 26.79 -5.60
CA ASN A 153 17.93 26.24 -5.19
C ASN A 153 17.84 25.29 -3.99
N LEU A 154 16.75 24.52 -3.85
CA LEU A 154 16.63 23.46 -2.85
C LEU A 154 16.33 22.14 -3.56
N PHE A 155 17.31 21.24 -3.65
CA PHE A 155 17.20 19.98 -4.38
C PHE A 155 17.00 18.80 -3.45
N LEU A 156 16.43 17.70 -3.96
CA LEU A 156 16.19 16.49 -3.21
C LEU A 156 17.28 15.44 -3.42
N VAL A 157 17.71 14.84 -2.32
CA VAL A 157 18.38 13.54 -2.32
C VAL A 157 17.53 12.59 -1.46
N TYR A 158 16.94 11.58 -2.08
CA TYR A 158 16.10 10.61 -1.39
C TYR A 158 16.90 9.35 -1.08
N LEU A 159 17.14 9.11 0.22
CA LEU A 159 17.77 7.88 0.70
C LEU A 159 16.70 6.85 1.04
N THR A 160 16.79 5.70 0.42
CA THR A 160 15.92 4.55 0.69
C THR A 160 16.73 3.27 0.79
N CYS A 161 16.18 2.22 1.38
CA CYS A 161 16.83 0.91 1.39
C CYS A 161 16.19 -0.02 0.36
N PHE A 162 16.99 -0.98 -0.08
CA PHE A 162 16.58 -1.97 -1.06
C PHE A 162 15.27 -2.66 -0.65
N ARG A 163 14.27 -2.60 -1.53
CA ARG A 163 12.92 -3.19 -1.35
C ARG A 163 12.19 -2.75 -0.07
N CYS A 164 12.41 -1.54 0.40
CA CYS A 164 11.50 -0.95 1.39
C CYS A 164 10.15 -0.71 0.75
N SER A 165 9.15 -1.50 1.12
CA SER A 165 7.85 -1.49 0.45
C SER A 165 7.13 -0.13 0.55
N PRO A 166 7.00 0.54 1.71
CA PRO A 166 6.42 1.88 1.74
C PRO A 166 7.19 2.92 0.93
N ASP A 167 8.55 2.87 0.96
CA ASP A 167 9.36 3.82 0.19
C ASP A 167 9.20 3.63 -1.33
N SER A 168 8.90 2.43 -1.79
CA SER A 168 8.63 2.17 -3.21
C SER A 168 7.40 2.93 -3.70
N PHE A 169 6.34 2.99 -2.90
CA PHE A 169 5.16 3.81 -3.19
C PHE A 169 5.51 5.30 -3.17
N LEU A 170 6.18 5.75 -2.09
CA LEU A 170 6.58 7.15 -1.95
C LEU A 170 7.48 7.61 -3.08
N LEU A 171 8.39 6.75 -3.53
CA LEU A 171 9.28 7.05 -4.65
C LEU A 171 8.52 7.35 -5.95
N SER A 172 7.46 6.60 -6.23
CA SER A 172 6.60 6.83 -7.39
C SER A 172 5.89 8.19 -7.29
N TYR A 173 5.39 8.55 -6.11
CA TYR A 173 4.74 9.85 -5.89
C TYR A 173 5.73 11.01 -5.92
N VAL A 174 6.91 10.86 -5.32
CA VAL A 174 7.98 11.88 -5.38
C VAL A 174 8.43 12.09 -6.82
N LYS A 175 8.62 11.02 -7.60
CA LYS A 175 8.95 11.13 -9.03
C LYS A 175 7.91 11.93 -9.81
N ASP A 176 6.62 11.68 -9.57
CA ASP A 176 5.53 12.40 -10.21
C ASP A 176 5.53 13.89 -9.82
N VAL A 177 5.67 14.19 -8.53
CA VAL A 177 5.79 15.57 -8.04
C VAL A 177 6.98 16.29 -8.69
N MET A 178 8.16 15.69 -8.67
CA MET A 178 9.37 16.31 -9.21
C MET A 178 9.30 16.49 -10.74
N ALA A 179 8.65 15.56 -11.44
CA ALA A 179 8.42 15.67 -12.88
C ALA A 179 7.48 16.83 -13.22
N GLU A 180 6.40 17.00 -12.46
CA GLU A 180 5.44 18.10 -12.66
C GLU A 180 6.11 19.47 -12.49
N TYR A 181 7.00 19.61 -11.54
CA TYR A 181 7.79 20.84 -11.35
C TYR A 181 8.99 20.94 -12.32
N GLY A 182 9.26 19.89 -13.11
CA GLY A 182 10.40 19.85 -14.03
C GLY A 182 11.75 19.90 -13.31
N LYS A 183 11.82 19.45 -12.04
CA LYS A 183 13.00 19.62 -11.20
C LYS A 183 13.78 18.32 -11.01
N PRO A 184 15.10 18.30 -11.28
CA PRO A 184 15.92 17.11 -11.07
C PRO A 184 16.10 16.80 -9.58
N PHE A 185 16.23 15.52 -9.27
CA PHE A 185 16.50 15.01 -7.93
C PHE A 185 17.31 13.71 -8.00
N LEU A 186 17.88 13.28 -6.88
CA LEU A 186 18.68 12.07 -6.79
C LEU A 186 18.01 11.06 -5.87
N VAL A 187 17.93 9.80 -6.30
CA VAL A 187 17.54 8.67 -5.45
C VAL A 187 18.76 7.78 -5.22
N LEU A 188 19.08 7.52 -3.97
CA LEU A 188 20.11 6.59 -3.57
C LEU A 188 19.47 5.45 -2.79
N GLN A 189 19.43 4.29 -3.43
CA GLN A 189 18.93 3.07 -2.81
C GLN A 189 20.10 2.32 -2.18
N LEU A 190 20.05 2.19 -0.86
CA LEU A 190 21.07 1.50 -0.08
C LEU A 190 20.73 0.02 0.03
N ASP A 191 21.72 -0.83 -0.07
CA ASP A 191 21.62 -2.28 0.06
C ASP A 191 22.65 -2.81 1.07
N GLU A 192 22.77 -4.12 1.18
CA GLU A 192 23.74 -4.78 2.04
C GLU A 192 25.21 -4.64 1.58
N HIS A 193 25.44 -4.15 0.37
CA HIS A 193 26.78 -3.93 -0.15
C HIS A 193 27.31 -2.59 0.37
N SER A 194 28.26 -2.64 1.28
CA SER A 194 28.85 -1.46 1.93
C SER A 194 29.82 -0.65 1.03
N SER A 195 29.86 -0.93 -0.28
CA SER A 195 30.74 -0.20 -1.22
C SER A 195 30.15 1.18 -1.53
N ASP A 196 30.90 2.20 -1.17
CA ASP A 196 30.54 3.61 -1.34
C ASP A 196 30.94 4.21 -2.69
N VAL A 197 31.73 3.49 -3.49
CA VAL A 197 32.33 3.99 -4.75
C VAL A 197 31.26 4.39 -5.77
N GLY A 198 30.20 3.61 -5.91
CA GLY A 198 29.11 3.92 -6.84
C GLY A 198 28.26 5.13 -6.43
N TYR A 199 28.19 5.44 -5.14
CA TYR A 199 27.41 6.59 -4.66
C TYR A 199 28.11 7.92 -4.95
N GLY A 200 29.45 7.99 -4.84
CA GLY A 200 30.23 9.18 -5.16
C GLY A 200 29.97 9.67 -6.59
N THR A 201 30.12 8.80 -7.58
CA THR A 201 29.87 9.13 -8.99
C THR A 201 28.44 9.62 -9.24
N ARG A 202 27.44 8.99 -8.60
CA ARG A 202 26.03 9.41 -8.73
C ARG A 202 25.79 10.77 -8.09
N ILE A 203 26.42 11.07 -6.95
CA ILE A 203 26.35 12.37 -6.28
C ILE A 203 26.96 13.45 -7.17
N GLU A 204 28.16 13.24 -7.71
CA GLU A 204 28.80 14.20 -8.62
C GLU A 204 27.93 14.50 -9.85
N ALA A 205 27.41 13.46 -10.49
CA ALA A 205 26.51 13.60 -11.64
C ALA A 205 25.23 14.38 -11.29
N ALA A 206 24.64 14.10 -10.12
CA ALA A 206 23.46 14.81 -9.66
C ALA A 206 23.74 16.29 -9.38
N LEU A 207 24.84 16.60 -8.68
CA LEU A 207 25.23 18.00 -8.40
C LEU A 207 25.51 18.78 -9.70
N HIS A 208 26.13 18.14 -10.70
CA HIS A 208 26.29 18.74 -12.01
C HIS A 208 24.93 19.02 -12.68
N SER A 209 24.00 18.08 -12.61
CA SER A 209 22.64 18.26 -13.11
C SER A 209 21.90 19.41 -12.39
N PHE A 210 22.06 19.51 -11.06
CA PHE A 210 21.44 20.57 -10.26
C PHE A 210 21.98 21.95 -10.64
N ARG A 211 23.29 22.11 -10.79
CA ARG A 211 23.92 23.35 -11.27
C ARG A 211 23.42 23.72 -12.66
N THR A 212 23.38 22.76 -13.59
CA THR A 212 22.86 22.99 -14.94
C THR A 212 21.39 23.42 -14.93
N HIS A 213 20.59 22.85 -14.03
CA HIS A 213 19.19 23.25 -13.86
C HIS A 213 19.08 24.70 -13.36
N LEU A 214 19.88 25.10 -12.36
CA LEU A 214 19.90 26.48 -11.86
C LEU A 214 20.25 27.50 -12.95
N ASP A 215 21.23 27.18 -13.80
CA ASP A 215 21.65 28.07 -14.90
C ASP A 215 20.55 28.28 -15.94
N ARG A 216 19.67 27.29 -16.14
CA ARG A 216 18.61 27.31 -17.16
C ARG A 216 17.27 27.77 -16.65
N THR A 217 16.97 27.57 -15.37
CA THR A 217 15.63 27.79 -14.80
C THR A 217 15.64 28.96 -13.83
N ARG A 218 14.86 30.01 -14.13
CA ARG A 218 14.79 31.19 -13.27
C ARG A 218 13.79 31.02 -12.10
N ARG A 219 12.65 30.38 -12.30
CA ARG A 219 11.67 30.06 -11.26
C ARG A 219 10.93 28.79 -11.60
N PRO A 220 10.63 27.91 -10.61
CA PRO A 220 9.74 26.78 -10.81
C PRO A 220 8.33 27.24 -11.19
N SER A 221 7.67 26.48 -12.05
CA SER A 221 6.23 26.61 -12.30
C SER A 221 5.48 26.02 -11.11
N VAL A 222 4.46 26.69 -10.61
CA VAL A 222 3.59 26.14 -9.57
C VAL A 222 2.41 25.44 -10.26
N PRO A 223 2.26 24.12 -10.06
CA PRO A 223 1.15 23.38 -10.66
C PRO A 223 -0.21 23.78 -10.10
N ALA A 224 -1.26 23.38 -10.81
CA ALA A 224 -2.62 23.50 -10.30
C ALA A 224 -2.85 22.60 -9.07
N VAL A 225 -3.74 23.04 -8.19
CA VAL A 225 -4.13 22.23 -7.02
C VAL A 225 -4.86 20.97 -7.48
N THR A 226 -4.37 19.81 -7.05
CA THR A 226 -4.97 18.51 -7.36
C THR A 226 -5.70 17.95 -6.13
N LYS A 227 -6.61 17.01 -6.35
CA LYS A 227 -7.34 16.31 -5.29
C LYS A 227 -7.30 14.81 -5.56
N ALA A 228 -7.42 14.02 -4.49
CA ALA A 228 -7.61 12.59 -4.63
C ALA A 228 -8.94 12.30 -5.33
N ARG A 229 -8.92 11.37 -6.29
CA ARG A 229 -10.14 10.88 -6.94
C ARG A 229 -10.90 9.95 -6.00
N ASN A 230 -12.21 10.03 -6.05
CA ASN A 230 -13.12 9.08 -5.43
C ASN A 230 -14.26 8.89 -6.42
N ASP A 231 -14.15 7.87 -7.25
CA ASP A 231 -15.08 7.66 -8.34
C ASP A 231 -16.23 6.78 -7.87
N GLU A 232 -17.43 7.11 -8.31
CA GLU A 232 -18.64 6.35 -8.05
C GLU A 232 -18.84 5.28 -9.13
N LEU A 233 -19.51 4.19 -8.74
CA LEU A 233 -19.86 3.10 -9.66
C LEU A 233 -20.85 3.55 -10.74
N GLU A 234 -21.65 4.57 -10.43
CA GLU A 234 -22.66 5.10 -11.35
C GLU A 234 -22.06 5.58 -12.69
N GLY A 235 -22.71 5.21 -13.78
CA GLY A 235 -22.25 5.53 -15.13
C GLY A 235 -21.04 4.71 -15.62
N ALA A 236 -20.72 3.60 -14.94
CA ALA A 236 -19.80 2.61 -15.49
C ALA A 236 -20.57 1.51 -16.22
N ASP A 237 -20.05 1.09 -17.37
CA ASP A 237 -20.60 -0.03 -18.15
C ASP A 237 -19.96 -1.36 -17.76
N THR A 238 -18.69 -1.33 -17.45
CA THR A 238 -17.87 -2.54 -17.17
C THR A 238 -17.15 -2.41 -15.82
N VAL A 239 -17.33 -3.40 -14.97
CA VAL A 239 -16.62 -3.53 -13.69
C VAL A 239 -15.47 -4.49 -13.84
N LEU A 240 -14.26 -4.00 -13.57
CA LEU A 240 -13.02 -4.77 -13.55
C LEU A 240 -12.79 -5.26 -12.13
N LEU A 241 -12.88 -6.55 -11.91
CA LEU A 241 -12.81 -7.18 -10.58
C LEU A 241 -11.48 -7.90 -10.37
N PRO A 242 -10.77 -7.65 -9.24
CA PRO A 242 -9.61 -8.45 -8.86
C PRO A 242 -9.96 -9.95 -8.77
N TYR A 243 -9.11 -10.79 -9.35
CA TYR A 243 -9.21 -12.23 -9.17
C TYR A 243 -8.48 -12.63 -7.89
N LEU A 244 -9.21 -12.74 -6.79
CA LEU A 244 -8.66 -13.16 -5.50
C LEU A 244 -8.53 -14.69 -5.42
N ASP A 245 -9.59 -15.38 -5.84
CA ASP A 245 -9.70 -16.82 -5.94
C ASP A 245 -10.83 -17.20 -6.92
N HIS A 246 -10.88 -18.45 -7.33
CA HIS A 246 -11.80 -18.90 -8.36
C HIS A 246 -13.28 -19.00 -7.90
N LEU A 247 -13.56 -19.01 -6.60
CA LEU A 247 -14.92 -19.06 -6.06
C LEU A 247 -15.47 -17.66 -5.78
N ILE A 248 -14.87 -16.96 -4.81
CA ILE A 248 -15.38 -15.70 -4.29
C ILE A 248 -15.42 -14.63 -5.40
N SER A 249 -14.35 -14.58 -6.23
CA SER A 249 -14.31 -13.65 -7.35
C SER A 249 -15.43 -13.90 -8.36
N SER A 250 -15.76 -15.17 -8.64
CA SER A 250 -16.89 -15.49 -9.52
C SER A 250 -18.26 -15.12 -8.89
N PHE A 251 -18.39 -15.26 -7.57
CA PHE A 251 -19.61 -14.87 -6.86
C PHE A 251 -19.79 -13.35 -6.86
N TRP A 252 -18.69 -12.59 -6.67
CA TRP A 252 -18.73 -11.13 -6.80
C TRP A 252 -19.12 -10.71 -8.22
N ALA A 253 -18.55 -11.35 -9.24
CA ALA A 253 -18.95 -11.10 -10.63
C ALA A 253 -20.45 -11.27 -10.81
N SER A 254 -21.03 -12.39 -10.34
CA SER A 254 -22.47 -12.62 -10.40
C SER A 254 -23.30 -11.59 -9.61
N CYS A 255 -22.76 -11.05 -8.50
CA CYS A 255 -23.42 -9.99 -7.75
C CYS A 255 -23.52 -8.69 -8.58
N PHE A 256 -22.43 -8.28 -9.24
CA PHE A 256 -22.42 -7.11 -10.12
C PHE A 256 -23.27 -7.32 -11.36
N GLU A 257 -23.22 -8.51 -11.97
CA GLU A 257 -24.08 -8.86 -13.13
C GLU A 257 -25.57 -8.81 -12.77
N LYS A 258 -25.94 -9.29 -11.58
CA LYS A 258 -27.31 -9.15 -11.05
C LYS A 258 -27.71 -7.69 -10.87
N ALA A 259 -26.78 -6.82 -10.53
CA ALA A 259 -27.00 -5.37 -10.42
C ALA A 259 -27.01 -4.66 -11.79
N GLY A 260 -26.79 -5.38 -12.89
CA GLY A 260 -26.86 -4.84 -14.26
C GLY A 260 -25.55 -4.41 -14.88
N TYR A 261 -24.40 -4.69 -14.24
CA TYR A 261 -23.08 -4.34 -14.75
C TYR A 261 -22.46 -5.51 -15.52
N ARG A 262 -21.76 -5.22 -16.60
CA ARG A 262 -20.86 -6.16 -17.22
C ARG A 262 -19.64 -6.36 -16.33
N THR A 263 -19.21 -7.59 -16.06
CA THR A 263 -18.03 -7.86 -15.23
C THR A 263 -16.92 -8.53 -16.01
N ILE A 264 -15.68 -8.20 -15.64
CA ILE A 264 -14.48 -8.87 -16.13
C ILE A 264 -13.61 -9.20 -14.92
N LEU A 265 -13.33 -10.47 -14.70
CA LEU A 265 -12.35 -10.92 -13.72
C LEU A 265 -10.94 -10.68 -14.28
N LEU A 266 -10.12 -10.01 -13.49
CA LEU A 266 -8.74 -9.69 -13.80
C LEU A 266 -7.84 -10.86 -13.38
N ASP A 267 -7.82 -11.90 -14.20
CA ASP A 267 -6.96 -13.06 -13.99
C ASP A 267 -5.54 -12.73 -14.49
N PRO A 268 -4.54 -12.67 -13.60
CA PRO A 268 -3.19 -12.30 -14.00
C PRO A 268 -2.49 -13.42 -14.73
N ASP A 269 -1.67 -13.04 -15.68
CA ASP A 269 -0.69 -13.87 -16.35
C ASP A 269 0.70 -13.22 -16.35
N ASP A 270 1.69 -13.84 -16.92
CA ASP A 270 3.04 -13.28 -17.02
C ASP A 270 3.08 -11.98 -17.83
N ALA A 271 2.22 -11.83 -18.83
CA ALA A 271 2.13 -10.61 -19.62
C ALA A 271 1.61 -9.45 -18.77
N ALA A 272 0.57 -9.68 -17.97
CA ALA A 272 0.05 -8.71 -17.02
C ALA A 272 1.09 -8.30 -15.98
N LEU A 273 1.84 -9.25 -15.40
CA LEU A 273 2.93 -8.93 -14.47
C LEU A 273 4.01 -8.07 -15.14
N ASN A 274 4.46 -8.43 -16.33
CA ASN A 274 5.46 -7.68 -17.09
C ASN A 274 4.98 -6.26 -17.42
N THR A 275 3.72 -6.10 -17.81
CA THR A 275 3.11 -4.79 -18.04
C THR A 275 3.03 -3.97 -16.76
N GLY A 276 2.61 -4.57 -15.64
CA GLY A 276 2.55 -3.89 -14.35
C GLY A 276 3.90 -3.31 -13.92
N TYR A 277 4.99 -4.06 -14.10
CA TYR A 277 6.34 -3.59 -13.77
C TYR A 277 6.81 -2.38 -14.60
N GLN A 278 6.20 -2.07 -15.73
CA GLN A 278 6.53 -0.87 -16.51
C GLN A 278 6.01 0.43 -15.89
N TYR A 279 5.02 0.34 -14.99
CA TYR A 279 4.32 1.49 -14.40
C TYR A 279 4.55 1.65 -12.88
N VAL A 280 5.45 0.89 -12.31
CA VAL A 280 5.81 0.94 -10.89
C VAL A 280 7.33 1.10 -10.70
N SER A 281 7.79 1.33 -9.48
CA SER A 281 9.22 1.51 -9.19
C SER A 281 10.00 0.19 -9.06
N GLY A 282 9.29 -0.94 -8.93
CA GLY A 282 9.83 -2.29 -8.87
C GLY A 282 10.01 -2.87 -7.46
N GLY A 283 9.67 -2.11 -6.42
CA GLY A 283 9.71 -2.56 -5.02
C GLY A 283 8.35 -2.66 -4.36
N GLU A 284 7.28 -2.40 -5.10
CA GLU A 284 5.90 -2.47 -4.62
C GLU A 284 5.45 -3.91 -4.38
N CYS A 285 4.34 -4.04 -3.64
CA CYS A 285 3.73 -5.35 -3.41
C CYS A 285 3.29 -5.99 -4.74
N MET A 286 3.70 -7.25 -4.96
CA MET A 286 3.37 -8.02 -6.15
C MET A 286 1.86 -8.03 -6.51
N PRO A 287 0.92 -8.13 -5.54
CA PRO A 287 -0.51 -8.01 -5.84
C PRO A 287 -0.88 -6.72 -6.59
N LEU A 288 -0.31 -5.59 -6.19
CA LEU A 288 -0.58 -4.33 -6.88
C LEU A 288 -0.03 -4.32 -8.31
N VAL A 289 1.21 -4.79 -8.48
CA VAL A 289 1.84 -4.89 -9.82
C VAL A 289 1.00 -5.73 -10.75
N SER A 290 0.56 -6.89 -10.26
CA SER A 290 -0.32 -7.80 -10.98
C SER A 290 -1.65 -7.15 -11.36
N LEU A 291 -2.30 -6.45 -10.43
CA LEU A 291 -3.57 -5.78 -10.67
C LEU A 291 -3.44 -4.64 -11.67
N ILE A 292 -2.42 -3.78 -11.55
CA ILE A 292 -2.16 -2.70 -12.51
C ILE A 292 -2.00 -3.27 -13.92
N GLY A 293 -1.15 -4.28 -14.08
CA GLY A 293 -0.92 -4.89 -15.38
C GLY A 293 -2.16 -5.58 -15.94
N SER A 294 -2.90 -6.33 -15.11
CA SER A 294 -4.13 -6.99 -15.55
C SER A 294 -5.19 -6.00 -16.03
N VAL A 295 -5.34 -4.84 -15.36
CA VAL A 295 -6.25 -3.78 -15.82
C VAL A 295 -5.80 -3.23 -17.18
N ILE A 296 -4.52 -2.85 -17.30
CA ILE A 296 -3.98 -2.26 -18.53
C ILE A 296 -4.12 -3.23 -19.70
N GLU A 297 -3.70 -4.49 -19.52
CA GLU A 297 -3.82 -5.53 -20.55
C GLU A 297 -5.27 -5.81 -20.92
N THR A 298 -6.17 -5.90 -19.95
CA THR A 298 -7.59 -6.16 -20.19
C THR A 298 -8.23 -5.04 -21.01
N VAL A 299 -7.98 -3.78 -20.64
CA VAL A 299 -8.56 -2.64 -21.33
C VAL A 299 -8.03 -2.55 -22.76
N ARG A 300 -6.72 -2.71 -22.97
CA ARG A 300 -6.10 -2.65 -24.29
C ARG A 300 -6.47 -3.83 -25.18
N SER A 301 -6.38 -5.07 -24.67
CA SER A 301 -6.64 -6.27 -25.48
C SER A 301 -8.10 -6.44 -25.88
N ARG A 302 -9.03 -5.89 -25.09
CA ARG A 302 -10.47 -5.94 -25.38
C ARG A 302 -11.02 -4.67 -25.99
N ASP A 303 -10.17 -3.69 -26.28
CA ASP A 303 -10.53 -2.38 -26.84
C ASP A 303 -11.68 -1.72 -26.07
N LEU A 304 -11.55 -1.68 -24.72
CA LEU A 304 -12.57 -1.11 -23.85
C LEU A 304 -12.39 0.41 -23.76
N ASP A 305 -13.51 1.13 -23.70
CA ASP A 305 -13.47 2.56 -23.36
C ASP A 305 -13.07 2.75 -21.89
N PRO A 306 -11.92 3.38 -21.59
CA PRO A 306 -11.49 3.63 -20.22
C PRO A 306 -12.54 4.34 -19.37
N ALA A 307 -13.26 5.32 -19.93
CA ALA A 307 -14.27 6.10 -19.20
C ALA A 307 -15.50 5.28 -18.79
N GLY A 308 -15.78 4.18 -19.51
CA GLY A 308 -16.81 3.20 -19.19
C GLY A 308 -16.37 2.12 -18.18
N CYS A 309 -15.08 2.09 -17.81
CA CYS A 309 -14.53 1.08 -16.90
C CYS A 309 -14.49 1.57 -15.45
N PHE A 310 -14.87 0.67 -14.52
CA PHE A 310 -14.76 0.87 -13.08
C PHE A 310 -13.88 -0.23 -12.49
N PHE A 311 -12.71 0.14 -11.99
CA PHE A 311 -11.83 -0.77 -11.28
C PHE A 311 -12.27 -0.87 -9.81
N TYR A 312 -12.80 -2.02 -9.46
CA TYR A 312 -13.21 -2.32 -8.09
C TYR A 312 -11.99 -2.58 -7.21
N MET A 313 -11.67 -1.64 -6.33
CA MET A 313 -10.55 -1.76 -5.41
C MET A 313 -11.05 -1.71 -3.96
N PRO A 314 -11.23 -2.86 -3.31
CA PRO A 314 -11.51 -2.87 -1.89
C PRO A 314 -10.32 -2.29 -1.13
N THR A 315 -10.58 -1.47 -0.13
CA THR A 315 -9.56 -0.90 0.75
C THR A 315 -9.93 -1.11 2.21
N VAL A 316 -8.93 -1.15 3.07
CA VAL A 316 -9.13 -1.21 4.53
C VAL A 316 -8.14 -0.26 5.21
N CYS A 317 -8.58 0.36 6.30
CA CYS A 317 -7.70 1.18 7.13
C CYS A 317 -6.85 0.25 8.02
N MET A 318 -5.63 -0.08 7.58
CA MET A 318 -4.70 -0.91 8.34
C MET A 318 -3.25 -0.46 8.11
N ALA A 319 -2.35 -0.90 8.99
CA ALA A 319 -0.90 -0.64 8.88
C ALA A 319 -0.25 -1.49 7.77
N CYS A 320 -0.76 -1.38 6.54
CA CYS A 320 -0.34 -2.12 5.35
C CYS A 320 -0.20 -1.14 4.19
N ASN A 321 0.43 -1.55 3.09
CA ASN A 321 0.51 -0.75 1.87
C ASN A 321 -0.81 -0.72 1.09
N PHE A 322 -1.73 -1.62 1.39
CA PHE A 322 -2.99 -1.79 0.68
C PHE A 322 -3.82 -0.50 0.51
N PRO A 323 -3.92 0.40 1.52
CA PRO A 323 -4.60 1.69 1.33
C PRO A 323 -3.99 2.59 0.25
N GLN A 324 -2.76 2.32 -0.18
CA GLN A 324 -2.08 3.07 -1.25
C GLN A 324 -2.27 2.46 -2.64
N PHE A 325 -2.84 1.25 -2.75
CA PHE A 325 -3.08 0.58 -4.03
C PHE A 325 -3.91 1.42 -4.99
N PRO A 326 -5.07 1.98 -4.58
CA PRO A 326 -5.87 2.80 -5.48
C PRO A 326 -5.11 4.05 -5.96
N VAL A 327 -4.34 4.67 -5.07
CA VAL A 327 -3.60 5.90 -5.36
C VAL A 327 -2.49 5.66 -6.39
N LEU A 328 -1.74 4.57 -6.23
CA LEU A 328 -0.70 4.21 -7.20
C LEU A 328 -1.30 3.65 -8.49
N SER A 329 -2.44 2.98 -8.44
CA SER A 329 -3.16 2.55 -9.65
C SER A 329 -3.62 3.75 -10.49
N ASP A 330 -4.14 4.82 -9.87
CA ASP A 330 -4.52 6.04 -10.58
C ASP A 330 -3.33 6.68 -11.30
N LEU A 331 -2.19 6.78 -10.63
CA LEU A 331 -0.95 7.26 -11.25
C LEU A 331 -0.49 6.36 -12.41
N ALA A 332 -0.51 5.04 -12.20
CA ALA A 332 -0.11 4.07 -13.22
C ALA A 332 -1.02 4.10 -14.46
N PHE A 333 -2.33 4.18 -14.25
CA PHE A 333 -3.30 4.27 -15.35
C PHE A 333 -3.16 5.60 -16.11
N THR A 334 -2.95 6.70 -15.41
CA THR A 334 -2.65 8.00 -16.03
C THR A 334 -1.41 7.90 -16.92
N ASN A 335 -0.32 7.32 -16.40
CA ASN A 335 0.91 7.12 -17.16
C ASN A 335 0.77 6.15 -18.36
N ALA A 336 -0.20 5.22 -18.28
CA ALA A 336 -0.54 4.30 -19.34
C ALA A 336 -1.45 4.91 -20.43
N GLY A 337 -1.91 6.16 -20.25
CA GLY A 337 -2.91 6.81 -21.10
C GLY A 337 -4.34 6.32 -20.86
N LEU A 338 -4.62 5.75 -19.70
CA LEU A 338 -5.90 5.15 -19.29
C LEU A 338 -6.47 5.86 -18.04
N GLY A 339 -6.11 7.13 -17.82
CA GLY A 339 -6.47 7.89 -16.62
C GLY A 339 -7.98 8.13 -16.43
N ASP A 340 -8.81 7.85 -17.44
CA ASP A 340 -10.27 7.96 -17.35
C ASP A 340 -10.93 6.75 -16.69
N ILE A 341 -10.18 5.65 -16.42
CA ILE A 341 -10.68 4.51 -15.66
C ILE A 341 -11.09 4.98 -14.27
N LYS A 342 -12.34 4.71 -13.91
CA LYS A 342 -12.88 5.00 -12.57
C LYS A 342 -12.28 4.01 -11.55
N ILE A 343 -11.85 4.50 -10.39
CA ILE A 343 -11.31 3.67 -9.30
C ILE A 343 -12.20 3.80 -8.07
N GLY A 344 -12.90 2.72 -7.75
CA GLY A 344 -13.77 2.64 -6.58
C GLY A 344 -13.01 2.31 -5.32
N LEU A 345 -12.91 3.27 -4.43
CA LEU A 345 -12.30 3.13 -3.10
C LEU A 345 -13.31 2.59 -2.10
N ILE A 346 -13.53 1.29 -2.13
CA ILE A 346 -14.50 0.66 -1.25
C ILE A 346 -13.86 0.39 0.10
N ASN A 347 -14.25 1.19 1.08
CA ASN A 347 -13.92 0.92 2.47
C ASN A 347 -14.72 -0.30 2.96
N ASN A 348 -14.05 -1.40 3.25
CA ASN A 348 -14.69 -2.60 3.78
C ASN A 348 -15.41 -2.36 5.14
N MET A 349 -15.13 -1.25 5.83
CA MET A 349 -15.84 -0.84 7.04
C MET A 349 -17.16 -0.10 6.74
N SER A 350 -17.32 0.44 5.54
CA SER A 350 -18.51 1.16 5.07
C SER A 350 -18.71 0.96 3.57
N PRO A 351 -18.97 -0.29 3.11
CA PRO A 351 -19.07 -0.59 1.68
C PRO A 351 -20.29 0.10 1.02
N GLY A 352 -21.28 0.54 1.79
CA GLY A 352 -22.48 1.21 1.30
C GLY A 352 -22.26 2.65 0.82
N ASP A 353 -21.07 3.23 1.02
CA ASP A 353 -20.79 4.60 0.59
C ASP A 353 -20.56 4.70 -0.93
N ILE A 354 -20.19 3.58 -1.58
CA ILE A 354 -19.87 3.52 -3.03
C ILE A 354 -20.74 2.50 -3.76
N LEU A 355 -21.10 1.42 -3.09
CA LEU A 355 -21.97 0.37 -3.63
C LEU A 355 -23.39 0.51 -3.10
N PRO A 356 -24.42 0.22 -3.90
CA PRO A 356 -25.76 0.03 -3.38
C PRO A 356 -25.77 -0.96 -2.21
N GLN A 357 -26.43 -0.60 -1.12
CA GLN A 357 -26.42 -1.40 0.11
C GLN A 357 -26.83 -2.88 -0.13
N SER A 358 -27.79 -3.11 -1.02
CA SER A 358 -28.21 -4.46 -1.39
C SER A 358 -27.11 -5.28 -2.05
N LEU A 359 -26.30 -4.65 -2.90
CA LEU A 359 -25.14 -5.26 -3.55
C LEU A 359 -24.05 -5.59 -2.52
N ALA A 360 -23.73 -4.65 -1.64
CA ALA A 360 -22.72 -4.85 -0.59
C ALA A 360 -23.10 -6.01 0.36
N ILE A 361 -24.35 -6.10 0.77
CA ILE A 361 -24.85 -7.20 1.60
C ILE A 361 -24.73 -8.52 0.85
N ARG A 362 -25.13 -8.57 -0.43
CA ARG A 362 -25.06 -9.80 -1.22
C ARG A 362 -23.62 -10.27 -1.43
N MET A 363 -22.68 -9.36 -1.64
CA MET A 363 -21.25 -9.69 -1.71
C MET A 363 -20.72 -10.24 -0.39
N LEU A 364 -21.17 -9.71 0.76
CA LEU A 364 -20.81 -10.26 2.07
C LEU A 364 -21.36 -11.68 2.28
N GLU A 365 -22.63 -11.94 1.91
CA GLU A 365 -23.20 -13.27 1.93
C GLU A 365 -22.39 -14.24 1.05
N ALA A 366 -22.02 -13.80 -0.15
CA ALA A 366 -21.21 -14.57 -1.08
C ALA A 366 -19.82 -14.93 -0.49
N ASN A 367 -19.17 -14.00 0.21
CA ASN A 367 -17.91 -14.24 0.92
C ASN A 367 -18.06 -15.32 2.00
N ILE A 368 -19.14 -15.25 2.79
CA ILE A 368 -19.41 -16.25 3.84
C ILE A 368 -19.62 -17.63 3.22
N VAL A 369 -20.42 -17.71 2.14
CA VAL A 369 -20.67 -18.95 1.41
C VAL A 369 -19.37 -19.52 0.85
N GLY A 370 -18.57 -18.72 0.17
CA GLY A 370 -17.26 -19.13 -0.38
C GLY A 370 -16.33 -19.67 0.70
N GLY A 371 -16.24 -18.98 1.84
CA GLY A 371 -15.44 -19.44 2.98
C GLY A 371 -15.90 -20.78 3.57
N ILE A 372 -17.21 -21.03 3.60
CA ILE A 372 -17.76 -22.33 4.05
C ILE A 372 -17.43 -23.43 3.03
N LEU A 373 -17.56 -23.16 1.74
CA LEU A 373 -17.24 -24.12 0.68
C LEU A 373 -15.75 -24.52 0.69
N TYR A 374 -14.84 -23.56 0.84
CA TYR A 374 -13.42 -23.86 1.00
C TYR A 374 -13.14 -24.69 2.26
N LYS A 375 -13.78 -24.37 3.37
CA LYS A 375 -13.62 -25.13 4.61
C LYS A 375 -14.09 -26.59 4.46
N LEU A 376 -15.17 -26.83 3.73
CA LEU A 376 -15.65 -28.17 3.43
C LEU A 376 -14.68 -28.90 2.49
N PHE A 377 -14.30 -28.25 1.41
CA PHE A 377 -13.38 -28.80 0.42
C PHE A 377 -12.07 -29.26 1.05
N TYR A 378 -11.34 -28.39 1.75
CA TYR A 378 -10.06 -28.73 2.38
C TYR A 378 -10.21 -29.71 3.57
N ARG A 379 -11.41 -29.91 4.08
CA ARG A 379 -11.67 -30.93 5.10
C ARG A 379 -11.90 -32.30 4.49
N ILE A 380 -12.45 -32.39 3.28
CA ILE A 380 -12.91 -33.63 2.64
C ILE A 380 -11.87 -34.15 1.65
N ARG A 381 -11.30 -33.30 0.78
CA ARG A 381 -10.33 -33.63 -0.25
C ARG A 381 -9.20 -34.56 0.23
N PRO A 382 -8.54 -34.35 1.38
CA PRO A 382 -7.45 -35.20 1.83
C PRO A 382 -7.84 -36.66 2.14
N TYR A 383 -9.12 -36.95 2.29
CA TYR A 383 -9.66 -38.26 2.67
C TYR A 383 -10.50 -38.90 1.58
N GLU A 384 -10.76 -38.24 0.43
CA GLU A 384 -11.55 -38.78 -0.66
C GLU A 384 -10.94 -40.09 -1.18
N THR A 385 -11.78 -41.08 -1.46
CA THR A 385 -11.35 -42.36 -2.01
C THR A 385 -11.23 -42.34 -3.54
N GLU A 386 -12.00 -41.49 -4.19
CA GLU A 386 -11.92 -41.18 -5.61
C GLU A 386 -11.32 -39.79 -5.78
N GLU A 387 -10.13 -39.73 -6.40
CA GLU A 387 -9.41 -38.51 -6.63
C GLU A 387 -10.25 -37.49 -7.44
N GLY A 388 -10.38 -36.26 -6.94
CA GLY A 388 -11.16 -35.19 -7.59
C GLY A 388 -12.66 -35.21 -7.28
N ALA A 389 -13.16 -36.13 -6.45
CA ALA A 389 -14.57 -36.18 -6.09
C ALA A 389 -15.02 -34.91 -5.35
N ALA A 390 -14.23 -34.43 -4.38
CA ALA A 390 -14.50 -33.20 -3.67
C ALA A 390 -14.43 -31.96 -4.59
N GLU A 391 -13.50 -31.96 -5.54
CA GLU A 391 -13.36 -30.89 -6.54
C GLU A 391 -14.57 -30.84 -7.48
N ALA A 392 -15.07 -31.97 -7.91
CA ALA A 392 -16.28 -32.06 -8.72
C ALA A 392 -17.52 -31.50 -7.99
N VAL A 393 -17.64 -31.75 -6.69
CA VAL A 393 -18.70 -31.14 -5.85
C VAL A 393 -18.50 -29.63 -5.74
N LEU A 394 -17.26 -29.17 -5.54
CA LEU A 394 -16.95 -27.75 -5.46
C LEU A 394 -17.30 -27.02 -6.75
N GLY A 395 -16.95 -27.61 -7.91
CA GLY A 395 -17.29 -27.06 -9.23
C GLY A 395 -18.82 -26.93 -9.45
N LYS A 396 -19.60 -27.96 -9.07
CA LYS A 396 -21.06 -27.90 -9.10
C LYS A 396 -21.61 -26.83 -8.14
N ALA A 397 -21.05 -26.75 -6.93
CA ALA A 397 -21.42 -25.76 -5.94
C ALA A 397 -21.19 -24.33 -6.47
N LYS A 398 -20.06 -24.06 -7.11
CA LYS A 398 -19.76 -22.79 -7.77
C LYS A 398 -20.86 -22.39 -8.75
N LEU A 399 -21.26 -23.28 -9.63
CA LEU A 399 -22.28 -23.01 -10.64
C LEU A 399 -23.65 -22.74 -9.99
N ARG A 400 -24.02 -23.53 -8.97
CA ARG A 400 -25.30 -23.36 -8.25
C ARG A 400 -25.36 -22.05 -7.50
N ILE A 401 -24.29 -21.66 -6.80
CA ILE A 401 -24.25 -20.39 -6.05
C ILE A 401 -24.29 -19.20 -7.01
N ASN A 402 -23.52 -19.23 -8.12
CA ASN A 402 -23.59 -18.18 -9.14
C ASN A 402 -25.01 -18.02 -9.68
N LYS A 403 -25.67 -19.14 -10.03
CA LYS A 403 -27.05 -19.13 -10.49
C LYS A 403 -28.00 -18.56 -9.44
N ALA A 404 -27.85 -18.98 -8.19
CA ALA A 404 -28.68 -18.48 -7.08
C ALA A 404 -28.50 -16.97 -6.84
N ILE A 405 -27.28 -16.44 -7.01
CA ILE A 405 -27.01 -15.01 -6.94
C ILE A 405 -27.74 -14.28 -8.07
N LEU A 406 -27.60 -14.75 -9.31
CA LEU A 406 -28.22 -14.14 -10.50
C LEU A 406 -29.76 -14.17 -10.42
N GLU A 407 -30.34 -15.25 -9.99
CA GLU A 407 -31.79 -15.41 -9.81
C GLU A 407 -32.33 -14.69 -8.57
N GLY A 408 -31.45 -14.37 -7.60
CA GLY A 408 -31.83 -13.72 -6.35
C GLY A 408 -32.48 -14.70 -5.34
N THR A 409 -32.15 -15.99 -5.44
CA THR A 409 -32.68 -17.02 -4.54
C THR A 409 -31.91 -17.05 -3.20
N ASP A 410 -32.44 -17.84 -2.25
CA ASP A 410 -31.87 -17.98 -0.90
C ASP A 410 -30.58 -18.79 -0.92
N LEU A 411 -29.42 -18.11 -0.72
CA LEU A 411 -28.11 -18.74 -0.67
C LEU A 411 -27.96 -19.74 0.48
N LYS A 412 -28.65 -19.54 1.59
CA LYS A 412 -28.59 -20.45 2.74
C LYS A 412 -29.20 -21.80 2.39
N LYS A 413 -30.33 -21.79 1.67
CA LYS A 413 -31.01 -23.01 1.21
C LYS A 413 -30.11 -23.79 0.23
N GLU A 414 -29.50 -23.07 -0.74
CA GLU A 414 -28.57 -23.69 -1.70
C GLU A 414 -27.33 -24.28 -1.01
N LEU A 415 -26.74 -23.53 -0.08
CA LEU A 415 -25.61 -23.98 0.69
C LEU A 415 -25.90 -25.24 1.50
N THR A 416 -27.11 -25.34 2.10
CA THR A 416 -27.54 -26.55 2.86
C THR A 416 -27.48 -27.78 1.98
N GLY A 417 -28.08 -27.75 0.77
CA GLY A 417 -28.01 -28.89 -0.16
C GLY A 417 -26.58 -29.20 -0.63
N ILE A 418 -25.73 -28.18 -0.82
CA ILE A 418 -24.32 -28.38 -1.19
C ILE A 418 -23.53 -29.05 -0.04
N VAL A 419 -23.79 -28.66 1.21
CA VAL A 419 -23.20 -29.33 2.39
C VAL A 419 -23.56 -30.80 2.41
N GLU A 420 -24.81 -31.16 2.14
CA GLU A 420 -25.26 -32.56 2.06
C GLU A 420 -24.48 -33.30 0.97
N GLU A 421 -24.32 -32.71 -0.22
CA GLU A 421 -23.53 -33.32 -1.32
C GLU A 421 -22.06 -33.56 -0.93
N PHE A 422 -21.40 -32.59 -0.27
CA PHE A 422 -20.05 -32.79 0.25
C PHE A 422 -19.97 -33.95 1.26
N LEU A 423 -21.01 -34.14 2.08
CA LEU A 423 -21.03 -35.22 3.05
C LEU A 423 -21.23 -36.62 2.40
N THR A 424 -21.68 -36.69 1.15
CA THR A 424 -21.80 -37.96 0.39
C THR A 424 -20.50 -38.39 -0.29
N VAL A 425 -19.47 -37.55 -0.32
CA VAL A 425 -18.16 -37.92 -0.85
C VAL A 425 -17.57 -39.03 -0.01
N ASP A 426 -17.26 -40.18 -0.65
CA ASP A 426 -16.66 -41.32 0.02
C ASP A 426 -15.26 -40.98 0.53
N ARG A 427 -14.98 -41.38 1.80
CA ARG A 427 -13.76 -41.02 2.51
C ARG A 427 -13.13 -42.22 3.18
N ASP A 428 -11.83 -42.33 3.10
CA ASP A 428 -11.03 -43.27 3.89
C ASP A 428 -10.31 -42.52 5.03
N GLU A 429 -10.75 -42.73 6.25
CA GLU A 429 -10.16 -42.20 7.48
C GLU A 429 -9.42 -43.31 8.25
N SER A 430 -9.17 -44.49 7.66
CA SER A 430 -8.56 -45.65 8.32
C SER A 430 -7.13 -45.39 8.80
N GLU A 431 -6.39 -44.53 8.12
CA GLU A 431 -5.03 -44.10 8.51
C GLU A 431 -5.03 -43.02 9.62
N GLY A 432 -6.19 -42.62 10.10
CA GLY A 432 -6.34 -41.58 11.12
C GLY A 432 -6.24 -40.18 10.56
N ARG A 433 -5.92 -39.20 11.44
CA ARG A 433 -5.87 -37.79 11.07
C ARG A 433 -4.60 -37.48 10.26
N LYS A 434 -4.80 -36.94 9.05
CA LYS A 434 -3.70 -36.39 8.24
C LYS A 434 -3.12 -35.12 8.86
N PRO A 435 -1.84 -34.79 8.61
CA PRO A 435 -1.20 -33.58 9.09
C PRO A 435 -2.00 -32.33 8.68
N ARG A 436 -2.04 -31.32 9.56
CA ARG A 436 -2.67 -30.03 9.26
C ARG A 436 -1.60 -29.04 8.88
N LEU A 437 -1.76 -28.45 7.71
CA LEU A 437 -0.95 -27.35 7.24
C LEU A 437 -1.72 -26.04 7.34
N ALA A 438 -1.06 -25.00 7.81
CA ALA A 438 -1.61 -23.65 7.81
C ALA A 438 -0.86 -22.82 6.77
N LEU A 439 -1.54 -22.42 5.70
CA LEU A 439 -0.99 -21.50 4.70
C LEU A 439 -1.24 -20.06 5.16
N LEU A 440 -0.16 -19.37 5.53
CA LEU A 440 -0.18 -17.98 5.96
C LEU A 440 0.44 -17.11 4.86
N GLY A 441 -0.09 -15.92 4.68
CA GLY A 441 0.44 -14.97 3.71
C GLY A 441 -0.60 -13.96 3.24
N ASP A 442 -0.20 -13.19 2.24
CA ASP A 442 -1.06 -12.22 1.59
C ASP A 442 -2.31 -12.90 0.98
N LEU A 443 -3.46 -12.23 1.11
CA LEU A 443 -4.74 -12.81 0.71
C LEU A 443 -4.82 -13.06 -0.80
N TYR A 444 -4.32 -12.13 -1.61
CA TYR A 444 -4.28 -12.25 -3.06
C TYR A 444 -3.31 -13.34 -3.51
N VAL A 445 -2.08 -13.32 -2.99
CA VAL A 445 -1.04 -14.31 -3.35
C VAL A 445 -1.46 -15.72 -2.96
N LYS A 446 -2.04 -15.88 -1.77
CA LYS A 446 -2.33 -17.19 -1.20
C LYS A 446 -3.30 -18.05 -2.03
N PHE A 447 -4.29 -17.42 -2.68
CA PHE A 447 -5.33 -18.12 -3.45
C PHE A 447 -5.26 -17.90 -4.96
N ASN A 448 -4.36 -17.06 -5.43
CA ASN A 448 -4.17 -16.84 -6.85
C ASN A 448 -3.11 -17.81 -7.39
N GLU A 449 -3.53 -18.80 -8.15
CA GLU A 449 -2.70 -19.88 -8.65
C GLU A 449 -1.53 -19.39 -9.52
N THR A 450 -1.77 -18.39 -10.37
CA THR A 450 -0.71 -17.79 -11.20
C THR A 450 0.37 -17.13 -10.33
N VAL A 451 -0.05 -16.36 -9.33
CA VAL A 451 0.88 -15.59 -8.47
C VAL A 451 1.61 -16.48 -7.48
N ASN A 452 0.96 -17.53 -6.96
CA ASN A 452 1.55 -18.47 -6.00
C ASN A 452 2.17 -19.71 -6.65
N GLN A 453 2.14 -19.79 -7.99
CA GLN A 453 2.71 -20.89 -8.76
C GLN A 453 2.11 -22.27 -8.40
N GLY A 454 0.81 -22.31 -8.15
CA GLY A 454 0.09 -23.56 -7.88
C GLY A 454 0.43 -24.21 -6.53
N VAL A 455 0.89 -23.45 -5.53
CA VAL A 455 1.31 -24.01 -4.23
C VAL A 455 0.21 -24.83 -3.54
N LEU A 456 -1.07 -24.49 -3.76
CA LEU A 456 -2.22 -25.21 -3.18
C LEU A 456 -2.42 -26.60 -3.77
N ASP A 457 -1.93 -26.86 -4.98
CA ASP A 457 -2.01 -28.17 -5.63
C ASP A 457 -0.91 -29.11 -5.14
N VAL A 458 0.19 -28.55 -4.62
CA VAL A 458 1.34 -29.31 -4.11
C VAL A 458 1.14 -29.69 -2.64
N VAL A 459 0.34 -28.93 -1.89
CA VAL A 459 0.12 -29.09 -0.43
C VAL A 459 -1.16 -29.89 -0.14
#